data_3400bb095c37ed842632da19e0af57da
#
_entry.id   3400bb095c37ed842632da19e0af57da
#
_cell.length_a   1.000
_cell.length_b   1.000
_cell.length_c   1.000
_cell.angle_alpha   90.00
_cell.angle_beta   90.00
_cell.angle_gamma   90.00
#
_symmetry.space_group_name_H-M   'P 1'
#
loop_
_entity.id
_entity.type
_entity.pdbx_description
1 polymer ?
#
loop_
_entity_poly.entity_id
_entity_poly.type
_entity_poly.pdbx_seq_one_letter_code
_entity_poly.pdbx_strand_id
1 'polypeptide(L)'
;MERILFMKVRLSTLCYIEKDNQYLMLHRVVKKNDVNKDKWIGVGGHFEEGESPEECVLREVKEETGYTLTSYRYRGLVTFVFADIEMEYMSLFTADGFEGEPIACNEGVLEWVDIEKVWKLNLWEGDKIFFRLLDENVPFFSLKLVYSREGKLEYAALNGKPMEMFDVIDEDGRPTGVVKERGVVHREGALHATSHVWFARPNEKSG
;
A
#
# COMPACT_ATOMS: atom_id res chain seq x y z
N MET A 1 0.18 -38.09 1.98
CA MET A 1 -0.85 -37.30 1.23
C MET A 1 -0.53 -35.83 1.50
N GLU A 2 0.26 -35.22 0.62
CA GLU A 2 0.59 -33.78 0.74
C GLU A 2 -0.70 -32.97 0.61
N ARG A 3 -1.00 -32.17 1.63
CA ARG A 3 -2.07 -31.18 1.57
C ARG A 3 -1.64 -30.13 0.56
N ILE A 4 -2.19 -30.16 -0.65
CA ILE A 4 -2.07 -29.02 -1.57
C ILE A 4 -2.75 -27.86 -0.87
N LEU A 5 -1.94 -26.94 -0.33
CA LEU A 5 -2.43 -25.69 0.23
C LEU A 5 -2.84 -24.82 -0.96
N PHE A 6 -4.13 -24.72 -1.24
CA PHE A 6 -4.61 -23.73 -2.20
C PHE A 6 -4.46 -22.33 -1.59
N MET A 7 -3.69 -21.47 -2.25
CA MET A 7 -3.63 -20.06 -1.91
C MET A 7 -5.04 -19.48 -2.02
N LYS A 8 -5.50 -18.80 -0.96
CA LYS A 8 -6.79 -18.12 -0.98
C LYS A 8 -6.65 -16.83 -1.78
N VAL A 9 -7.40 -16.71 -2.86
CA VAL A 9 -7.45 -15.51 -3.70
C VAL A 9 -8.68 -14.70 -3.35
N ARG A 10 -8.50 -13.38 -3.15
CA ARG A 10 -9.59 -12.43 -2.92
C ARG A 10 -9.52 -11.29 -3.93
N LEU A 11 -10.69 -10.70 -4.18
CA LEU A 11 -10.82 -9.46 -4.95
C LEU A 11 -11.41 -8.41 -4.01
N SER A 12 -10.84 -7.21 -4.04
CA SER A 12 -11.31 -6.10 -3.21
C SER A 12 -11.10 -4.75 -3.87
N THR A 13 -11.65 -3.73 -3.26
CA THR A 13 -11.39 -2.32 -3.58
C THR A 13 -10.73 -1.63 -2.40
N LEU A 14 -9.98 -0.58 -2.70
CA LEU A 14 -9.39 0.33 -1.73
C LEU A 14 -9.50 1.75 -2.27
N CYS A 15 -10.13 2.65 -1.53
CA CYS A 15 -10.39 4.02 -1.95
C CYS A 15 -9.85 5.03 -0.92
N TYR A 16 -9.11 6.01 -1.41
CA TYR A 16 -8.70 7.18 -0.65
C TYR A 16 -9.54 8.38 -1.08
N ILE A 17 -10.46 8.80 -0.20
CA ILE A 17 -11.31 9.97 -0.43
C ILE A 17 -10.52 11.19 0.02
N GLU A 18 -10.40 12.17 -0.88
CA GLU A 18 -9.62 13.39 -0.67
C GLU A 18 -10.54 14.60 -0.50
N LYS A 19 -10.26 15.42 0.50
CA LYS A 19 -10.90 16.72 0.73
C LYS A 19 -9.95 17.64 1.50
N ASP A 20 -9.84 18.89 1.07
CA ASP A 20 -9.07 19.93 1.78
C ASP A 20 -7.63 19.51 2.13
N ASN A 21 -6.94 18.83 1.20
CA ASN A 21 -5.59 18.26 1.37
C ASN A 21 -5.51 17.19 2.49
N GLN A 22 -6.59 16.48 2.73
CA GLN A 22 -6.69 15.37 3.68
C GLN A 22 -7.21 14.12 2.98
N TYR A 23 -6.77 12.94 3.43
CA TYR A 23 -7.41 11.66 3.11
C TYR A 23 -8.32 11.21 4.24
N LEU A 24 -9.48 10.65 3.89
CA LEU A 24 -10.29 9.89 4.84
C LEU A 24 -9.64 8.53 5.06
N MET A 25 -9.13 8.32 6.26
CA MET A 25 -8.42 7.11 6.65
C MET A 25 -9.24 6.30 7.63
N LEU A 26 -9.23 4.98 7.49
CA LEU A 26 -9.84 4.04 8.41
C LEU A 26 -8.78 3.42 9.34
N HIS A 27 -8.86 3.70 10.64
CA HIS A 27 -8.05 3.05 11.67
C HIS A 27 -8.71 1.75 12.12
N ARG A 28 -8.12 0.60 11.80
CA ARG A 28 -8.66 -0.75 12.03
C ARG A 28 -8.46 -1.21 13.47
N VAL A 29 -9.34 -0.80 14.38
CA VAL A 29 -9.22 -1.08 15.83
C VAL A 29 -10.28 -2.02 16.40
N VAL A 30 -11.32 -2.37 15.64
CA VAL A 30 -12.48 -3.11 16.14
C VAL A 30 -12.29 -4.62 16.10
N LYS A 31 -11.82 -5.19 15.00
CA LYS A 31 -11.71 -6.66 14.83
C LYS A 31 -10.43 -7.19 15.50
N LYS A 32 -10.59 -8.19 16.42
CA LYS A 32 -9.45 -8.78 17.17
C LYS A 32 -8.52 -9.63 16.30
N ASN A 33 -9.06 -10.36 15.31
CA ASN A 33 -8.33 -11.27 14.41
C ASN A 33 -8.30 -10.69 13.00
N ASP A 34 -7.72 -9.51 12.84
CA ASP A 34 -7.60 -8.80 11.59
C ASP A 34 -6.11 -8.68 11.22
N VAL A 35 -5.74 -9.04 10.00
CA VAL A 35 -4.38 -8.84 9.47
C VAL A 35 -4.01 -7.35 9.45
N ASN A 36 -5.03 -6.49 9.31
CA ASN A 36 -4.91 -5.04 9.35
C ASN A 36 -5.09 -4.44 10.74
N LYS A 37 -5.04 -5.25 11.81
CA LYS A 37 -5.22 -4.74 13.17
C LYS A 37 -4.23 -3.61 13.47
N ASP A 38 -4.78 -2.49 13.97
CA ASP A 38 -4.05 -1.26 14.31
C ASP A 38 -3.40 -0.56 13.09
N LYS A 39 -3.75 -0.98 11.86
CA LYS A 39 -3.32 -0.31 10.64
C LYS A 39 -4.30 0.79 10.23
N TRP A 40 -3.74 1.79 9.55
CA TRP A 40 -4.49 2.84 8.87
C TRP A 40 -4.54 2.50 7.38
N ILE A 41 -5.73 2.38 6.84
CA ILE A 41 -5.97 2.01 5.44
C ILE A 41 -6.99 2.95 4.81
N GLY A 42 -7.21 2.83 3.52
CA GLY A 42 -8.35 3.46 2.83
C GLY A 42 -9.66 2.75 3.14
N VAL A 43 -10.74 3.25 2.60
CA VAL A 43 -12.09 2.68 2.67
C VAL A 43 -12.27 1.67 1.53
N GLY A 44 -12.94 0.56 1.78
CA GLY A 44 -13.21 -0.46 0.76
C GLY A 44 -13.35 -1.86 1.34
N GLY A 45 -13.68 -2.82 0.48
CA GLY A 45 -13.92 -4.19 0.89
C GLY A 45 -13.94 -5.16 -0.27
N HIS A 46 -14.45 -6.37 0.00
CA HIS A 46 -14.45 -7.45 -0.95
C HIS A 46 -15.60 -7.33 -1.96
N PHE A 47 -15.34 -7.80 -3.18
CA PHE A 47 -16.37 -7.89 -4.20
C PHE A 47 -17.48 -8.84 -3.78
N GLU A 48 -18.72 -8.47 -4.07
CA GLU A 48 -19.86 -9.37 -4.13
C GLU A 48 -19.96 -10.05 -5.51
N GLU A 49 -20.79 -11.09 -5.60
CA GLU A 49 -20.94 -11.82 -6.85
C GLU A 49 -21.50 -10.94 -7.97
N GLY A 50 -20.77 -10.85 -9.06
CA GLY A 50 -21.16 -10.10 -10.25
C GLY A 50 -20.79 -8.62 -10.24
N GLU A 51 -20.17 -8.11 -9.16
CA GLU A 51 -19.75 -6.70 -9.11
C GLU A 51 -18.55 -6.39 -10.01
N SER A 52 -18.58 -5.25 -10.65
CA SER A 52 -17.39 -4.59 -11.20
C SER A 52 -16.59 -3.87 -10.09
N PRO A 53 -15.33 -3.49 -10.33
CA PRO A 53 -14.56 -2.68 -9.37
C PRO A 53 -15.26 -1.38 -8.98
N GLU A 54 -15.95 -0.73 -9.93
CA GLU A 54 -16.67 0.52 -9.70
C GLU A 54 -17.92 0.30 -8.83
N GLU A 55 -18.67 -0.76 -9.08
CA GLU A 55 -19.85 -1.11 -8.26
C GLU A 55 -19.45 -1.42 -6.83
N CYS A 56 -18.40 -2.23 -6.64
CA CYS A 56 -17.87 -2.58 -5.33
C CYS A 56 -17.41 -1.33 -4.55
N VAL A 57 -16.58 -0.46 -5.14
CA VAL A 57 -16.11 0.73 -4.43
C VAL A 57 -17.23 1.69 -4.05
N LEU A 58 -18.23 1.86 -4.91
CA LEU A 58 -19.40 2.71 -4.63
C LEU A 58 -20.23 2.17 -3.46
N ARG A 59 -20.46 0.85 -3.41
CA ARG A 59 -21.17 0.17 -2.34
C ARG A 59 -20.40 0.27 -1.02
N GLU A 60 -19.13 -0.15 -1.02
CA GLU A 60 -18.29 -0.20 0.19
C GLU A 60 -18.11 1.19 0.81
N VAL A 61 -17.81 2.21 -0.02
CA VAL A 61 -17.70 3.58 0.48
C VAL A 61 -19.01 4.04 1.11
N LYS A 62 -20.16 3.72 0.48
CA LYS A 62 -21.47 4.06 1.03
C LYS A 62 -21.74 3.37 2.37
N GLU A 63 -21.42 2.09 2.48
CA GLU A 63 -21.66 1.27 3.66
C GLU A 63 -20.75 1.66 4.83
N GLU A 64 -19.48 1.95 4.57
CA GLU A 64 -18.51 2.26 5.61
C GLU A 64 -18.53 3.72 6.06
N THR A 65 -18.83 4.66 5.16
CA THR A 65 -18.71 6.10 5.42
C THR A 65 -20.02 6.88 5.42
N GLY A 66 -21.07 6.35 4.78
CA GLY A 66 -22.31 7.09 4.47
C GLY A 66 -22.21 8.00 3.27
N TYR A 67 -21.03 8.19 2.70
CA TYR A 67 -20.85 9.03 1.51
C TYR A 67 -21.22 8.28 0.23
N THR A 68 -21.69 9.04 -0.76
CA THR A 68 -21.91 8.59 -2.13
C THR A 68 -20.90 9.31 -3.02
N LEU A 69 -20.01 8.55 -3.64
CA LEU A 69 -19.00 9.14 -4.53
C LEU A 69 -19.64 9.71 -5.80
N THR A 70 -19.26 10.94 -6.16
CA THR A 70 -19.69 11.64 -7.37
C THR A 70 -18.57 11.87 -8.37
N SER A 71 -17.30 11.84 -7.87
CA SER A 71 -16.09 11.91 -8.70
C SER A 71 -15.04 10.99 -8.10
N TYR A 72 -14.58 10.02 -8.89
CA TYR A 72 -13.57 9.06 -8.49
C TYR A 72 -12.75 8.59 -9.70
N ARG A 73 -11.56 8.05 -9.42
CA ARG A 73 -10.64 7.58 -10.44
C ARG A 73 -10.05 6.22 -10.06
N TYR A 74 -10.11 5.25 -10.97
CA TYR A 74 -9.38 3.98 -10.83
C TYR A 74 -7.90 4.23 -11.11
N ARG A 75 -7.05 4.06 -10.09
CA ARG A 75 -5.63 4.42 -10.12
C ARG A 75 -4.73 3.26 -10.48
N GLY A 76 -5.10 2.04 -10.12
CA GLY A 76 -4.27 0.87 -10.39
C GLY A 76 -4.77 -0.40 -9.73
N LEU A 77 -4.10 -1.49 -10.07
CA LEU A 77 -4.30 -2.81 -9.45
C LEU A 77 -3.12 -3.12 -8.53
N VAL A 78 -3.41 -3.32 -7.24
CA VAL A 78 -2.41 -3.76 -6.26
C VAL A 78 -2.59 -5.25 -6.01
N THR A 79 -1.55 -6.05 -6.26
CA THR A 79 -1.51 -7.47 -5.93
C THR A 79 -0.76 -7.63 -4.60
N PHE A 80 -1.49 -7.92 -3.55
CA PHE A 80 -0.96 -8.16 -2.21
C PHE A 80 -0.81 -9.68 -2.00
N VAL A 81 0.40 -10.14 -1.66
CA VAL A 81 0.68 -11.54 -1.36
C VAL A 81 1.22 -11.63 0.06
N PHE A 82 0.56 -12.42 0.90
CA PHE A 82 0.96 -12.59 2.29
C PHE A 82 1.38 -14.05 2.55
N ALA A 83 2.66 -14.25 2.81
CA ALA A 83 3.24 -15.52 3.28
C ALA A 83 2.90 -16.75 2.41
N ASP A 84 2.69 -16.59 1.11
CA ASP A 84 2.23 -17.64 0.18
C ASP A 84 0.93 -18.36 0.62
N ILE A 85 0.18 -17.75 1.54
CA ILE A 85 -1.07 -18.28 2.08
C ILE A 85 -2.28 -17.58 1.48
N GLU A 86 -2.18 -16.27 1.33
CA GLU A 86 -3.26 -15.42 0.86
C GLU A 86 -2.76 -14.46 -0.21
N MET A 87 -3.58 -14.28 -1.25
CA MET A 87 -3.35 -13.30 -2.30
C MET A 87 -4.61 -12.47 -2.49
N GLU A 88 -4.44 -11.16 -2.57
CA GLU A 88 -5.53 -10.23 -2.79
C GLU A 88 -5.22 -9.31 -3.96
N TYR A 89 -6.18 -9.16 -4.85
CA TYR A 89 -6.15 -8.18 -5.93
C TYR A 89 -7.03 -7.02 -5.52
N MET A 90 -6.41 -5.90 -5.15
CA MET A 90 -7.07 -4.68 -4.71
C MET A 90 -7.16 -3.68 -5.86
N SER A 91 -8.36 -3.33 -6.26
CA SER A 91 -8.62 -2.22 -7.18
C SER A 91 -8.48 -0.90 -6.42
N LEU A 92 -7.42 -0.15 -6.70
CA LEU A 92 -7.09 1.10 -5.99
C LEU A 92 -7.79 2.29 -6.65
N PHE A 93 -8.55 3.04 -5.85
CA PHE A 93 -9.26 4.25 -6.26
C PHE A 93 -8.81 5.47 -5.46
N THR A 94 -8.99 6.65 -6.05
CA THR A 94 -9.03 7.93 -5.35
C THR A 94 -10.34 8.63 -5.69
N ALA A 95 -10.90 9.40 -4.76
CA ALA A 95 -12.14 10.15 -4.98
C ALA A 95 -11.98 11.56 -4.42
N ASP A 96 -12.39 12.56 -5.20
CA ASP A 96 -12.35 14.00 -4.88
C ASP A 96 -13.74 14.65 -4.89
N GLY A 97 -14.79 13.87 -5.17
CA GLY A 97 -16.18 14.31 -5.11
C GLY A 97 -17.05 13.28 -4.39
N PHE A 98 -17.83 13.74 -3.41
CA PHE A 98 -18.77 12.91 -2.67
C PHE A 98 -19.88 13.75 -2.05
N GLU A 99 -21.01 13.11 -1.75
CA GLU A 99 -22.19 13.69 -1.11
C GLU A 99 -22.66 12.81 0.05
N GLY A 100 -23.47 13.37 0.95
CA GLY A 100 -24.09 12.66 2.07
C GLY A 100 -23.45 13.04 3.42
N GLU A 101 -23.94 12.38 4.46
CA GLU A 101 -23.49 12.61 5.82
C GLU A 101 -22.68 11.42 6.33
N PRO A 102 -21.63 11.65 7.12
CA PRO A 102 -20.80 10.56 7.64
C PRO A 102 -21.60 9.70 8.65
N ILE A 103 -21.32 8.40 8.62
CA ILE A 103 -21.83 7.43 9.59
C ILE A 103 -20.68 6.80 10.38
N ALA A 104 -21.00 6.18 11.50
CA ALA A 104 -20.00 5.39 12.23
C ALA A 104 -19.66 4.12 11.46
N CYS A 105 -18.37 3.88 11.25
CA CYS A 105 -17.88 2.66 10.61
C CYS A 105 -17.83 1.50 11.62
N ASN A 106 -18.34 0.32 11.21
CA ASN A 106 -18.33 -0.89 12.06
C ASN A 106 -16.95 -1.58 12.11
N GLU A 107 -15.99 -1.17 11.25
CA GLU A 107 -14.69 -1.80 11.12
C GLU A 107 -13.56 -1.07 11.85
N GLY A 108 -13.79 0.21 12.19
CA GLY A 108 -12.81 1.04 12.85
C GLY A 108 -13.27 2.47 13.04
N VAL A 109 -12.31 3.37 13.17
CA VAL A 109 -12.53 4.81 13.31
C VAL A 109 -12.10 5.51 12.03
N LEU A 110 -13.00 6.31 11.46
CA LEU A 110 -12.73 7.15 10.29
C LEU A 110 -12.21 8.51 10.74
N GLU A 111 -11.09 8.93 10.19
CA GLU A 111 -10.48 10.24 10.46
C GLU A 111 -9.98 10.90 9.18
N TRP A 112 -10.18 12.21 9.08
CA TRP A 112 -9.54 13.04 8.07
C TRP A 112 -8.12 13.36 8.49
N VAL A 113 -7.14 12.86 7.74
CA VAL A 113 -5.71 13.01 8.04
C VAL A 113 -5.03 13.80 6.96
N ASP A 114 -4.29 14.84 7.33
CA ASP A 114 -3.50 15.62 6.38
C ASP A 114 -2.59 14.70 5.57
N ILE A 115 -2.55 14.86 4.25
CA ILE A 115 -1.80 13.98 3.33
C ILE A 115 -0.33 13.85 3.76
N GLU A 116 0.30 14.93 4.20
CA GLU A 116 1.68 14.91 4.70
C GLU A 116 1.85 14.09 6.00
N LYS A 117 0.79 13.97 6.82
CA LYS A 117 0.82 13.22 8.07
C LYS A 117 0.54 11.73 7.88
N VAL A 118 -0.10 11.32 6.77
CA VAL A 118 -0.39 9.91 6.48
C VAL A 118 0.88 9.06 6.54
N TRP A 119 2.02 9.58 6.09
CA TRP A 119 3.31 8.89 6.10
C TRP A 119 3.82 8.48 7.49
N LYS A 120 3.29 9.10 8.56
CA LYS A 120 3.65 8.83 9.95
C LYS A 120 2.72 7.83 10.63
N LEU A 121 1.65 7.45 9.97
CA LEU A 121 0.70 6.47 10.50
C LEU A 121 1.28 5.05 10.44
N ASN A 122 0.68 4.15 11.21
CA ASN A 122 1.00 2.72 11.14
C ASN A 122 0.40 2.10 9.87
N LEU A 123 1.08 2.29 8.74
CA LEU A 123 0.73 1.75 7.43
C LEU A 123 1.41 0.39 7.20
N TRP A 124 0.98 -0.33 6.17
CA TRP A 124 1.84 -1.31 5.53
C TRP A 124 2.97 -0.60 4.77
N GLU A 125 4.19 -1.15 4.78
CA GLU A 125 5.30 -0.49 4.07
C GLU A 125 5.04 -0.37 2.56
N GLY A 126 4.32 -1.32 1.97
CA GLY A 126 3.93 -1.26 0.56
C GLY A 126 2.89 -0.18 0.24
N ASP A 127 2.07 0.23 1.22
CA ASP A 127 1.10 1.30 1.01
C ASP A 127 1.81 2.64 0.75
N LYS A 128 2.95 2.86 1.36
CA LYS A 128 3.80 4.02 1.11
C LYS A 128 4.26 4.11 -0.35
N ILE A 129 4.44 2.96 -1.01
CA ILE A 129 4.80 2.93 -2.44
C ILE A 129 3.66 3.50 -3.27
N PHE A 130 2.43 3.01 -3.10
CA PHE A 130 1.32 3.56 -3.89
C PHE A 130 0.93 4.99 -3.47
N PHE A 131 1.06 5.39 -2.20
CA PHE A 131 0.90 6.81 -1.83
C PHE A 131 1.87 7.71 -2.61
N ARG A 132 3.14 7.31 -2.75
CA ARG A 132 4.11 8.04 -3.58
C ARG A 132 3.65 8.11 -5.05
N LEU A 133 3.18 6.98 -5.62
CA LEU A 133 2.68 6.95 -6.99
C LEU A 133 1.42 7.82 -7.19
N LEU A 134 0.54 7.89 -6.18
CA LEU A 134 -0.62 8.77 -6.19
C LEU A 134 -0.21 10.25 -6.16
N ASP A 135 0.73 10.61 -5.30
CA ASP A 135 1.30 11.95 -5.13
C ASP A 135 1.98 12.45 -6.42
N GLU A 136 2.76 11.56 -7.07
CA GLU A 136 3.41 11.82 -8.36
C GLU A 136 2.40 11.82 -9.52
N ASN A 137 1.11 11.60 -9.24
CA ASN A 137 0.02 11.47 -10.21
C ASN A 137 0.36 10.49 -11.36
N VAL A 138 1.01 9.38 -11.01
CA VAL A 138 1.34 8.33 -11.98
C VAL A 138 0.06 7.82 -12.63
N PRO A 139 0.02 7.63 -13.97
CA PRO A 139 -1.10 6.98 -14.65
C PRO A 139 -1.39 5.59 -14.08
N PHE A 140 -2.47 4.95 -14.55
CA PHE A 140 -2.85 3.61 -14.13
C PHE A 140 -1.65 2.66 -14.04
N PHE A 141 -1.48 1.98 -12.90
CA PHE A 141 -0.34 1.10 -12.65
C PHE A 141 -0.77 -0.27 -12.10
N SER A 142 0.10 -1.25 -12.28
CA SER A 142 0.03 -2.53 -11.57
C SER A 142 1.18 -2.60 -10.57
N LEU A 143 0.85 -2.79 -9.28
CA LEU A 143 1.83 -2.88 -8.20
C LEU A 143 1.70 -4.25 -7.51
N LYS A 144 2.77 -5.04 -7.49
CA LYS A 144 2.83 -6.29 -6.73
C LYS A 144 3.64 -6.08 -5.46
N LEU A 145 3.09 -6.52 -4.33
CA LEU A 145 3.70 -6.46 -3.00
C LEU A 145 3.71 -7.86 -2.39
N VAL A 146 4.85 -8.31 -1.90
CA VAL A 146 4.98 -9.63 -1.26
C VAL A 146 5.51 -9.44 0.14
N TYR A 147 4.78 -10.01 1.10
CA TYR A 147 5.08 -9.93 2.53
C TYR A 147 5.40 -11.28 3.13
N SER A 148 6.33 -11.30 4.08
CA SER A 148 6.59 -12.45 4.94
C SER A 148 5.44 -12.71 5.92
N ARG A 149 5.53 -13.81 6.67
CA ARG A 149 4.57 -14.14 7.75
C ARG A 149 4.58 -13.14 8.90
N GLU A 150 5.70 -12.48 9.10
CA GLU A 150 5.92 -11.44 10.11
C GLU A 150 5.42 -10.06 9.65
N GLY A 151 4.86 -9.96 8.42
CA GLY A 151 4.37 -8.70 7.84
C GLY A 151 5.49 -7.80 7.32
N LYS A 152 6.68 -8.33 7.06
CA LYS A 152 7.79 -7.60 6.44
C LYS A 152 7.61 -7.59 4.92
N LEU A 153 7.74 -6.43 4.28
CA LEU A 153 7.77 -6.32 2.82
C LEU A 153 9.07 -6.91 2.28
N GLU A 154 8.99 -7.96 1.47
CA GLU A 154 10.16 -8.68 0.93
C GLU A 154 10.40 -8.35 -0.55
N TYR A 155 9.32 -8.02 -1.28
CA TYR A 155 9.42 -7.76 -2.70
C TYR A 155 8.35 -6.79 -3.16
N ALA A 156 8.71 -5.91 -4.08
CA ALA A 156 7.78 -5.06 -4.80
C ALA A 156 8.12 -5.02 -6.30
N ALA A 157 7.09 -4.93 -7.14
CA ALA A 157 7.25 -4.76 -8.58
C ALA A 157 6.20 -3.80 -9.13
N LEU A 158 6.63 -2.83 -9.93
CA LEU A 158 5.78 -1.85 -10.60
C LEU A 158 5.71 -2.16 -12.09
N ASN A 159 4.49 -2.35 -12.61
CA ASN A 159 4.24 -2.69 -14.03
C ASN A 159 5.12 -3.87 -14.51
N GLY A 160 5.22 -4.90 -13.66
CA GLY A 160 5.99 -6.12 -13.92
C GLY A 160 7.51 -5.98 -13.76
N LYS A 161 8.02 -4.80 -13.41
CA LYS A 161 9.45 -4.58 -13.18
C LYS A 161 9.76 -4.55 -11.68
N PRO A 162 10.73 -5.36 -11.18
CA PRO A 162 11.16 -5.31 -9.80
C PRO A 162 11.58 -3.90 -9.38
N MET A 163 11.19 -3.49 -8.18
CA MET A 163 11.61 -2.24 -7.57
C MET A 163 12.86 -2.47 -6.71
N GLU A 164 13.67 -1.42 -6.58
CA GLU A 164 14.86 -1.47 -5.74
C GLU A 164 14.47 -1.32 -4.27
N MET A 165 14.84 -2.30 -3.45
CA MET A 165 14.52 -2.37 -2.03
C MET A 165 15.78 -2.20 -1.19
N PHE A 166 15.68 -1.45 -0.10
CA PHE A 166 16.79 -1.20 0.84
C PHE A 166 16.46 -1.68 2.24
N ASP A 167 17.43 -2.33 2.88
CA ASP A 167 17.40 -2.54 4.32
C ASP A 167 17.64 -1.20 5.05
N VAL A 168 16.72 -0.83 5.93
CA VAL A 168 16.85 0.36 6.78
C VAL A 168 17.79 0.04 7.94
N ILE A 169 18.73 0.94 8.19
CA ILE A 169 19.68 0.86 9.29
C ILE A 169 19.41 1.94 10.34
N ASP A 170 19.82 1.72 11.57
CA ASP A 170 19.83 2.73 12.62
C ASP A 170 21.06 3.67 12.53
N GLU A 171 21.16 4.63 13.46
CA GLU A 171 22.27 5.58 13.52
C GLU A 171 23.62 4.89 13.81
N ASP A 172 23.61 3.69 14.39
CA ASP A 172 24.80 2.86 14.63
C ASP A 172 25.19 1.98 13.42
N GLY A 173 24.41 2.05 12.32
CA GLY A 173 24.59 1.23 11.13
C GLY A 173 24.09 -0.20 11.24
N ARG A 174 23.25 -0.51 12.25
CA ARG A 174 22.69 -1.86 12.46
C ARG A 174 21.38 -2.01 11.70
N PRO A 175 21.10 -3.16 11.08
CA PRO A 175 19.83 -3.43 10.43
C PRO A 175 18.66 -3.33 11.42
N THR A 176 17.64 -2.54 11.07
CA THR A 176 16.40 -2.41 11.85
C THR A 176 15.42 -3.57 11.62
N GLY A 177 15.67 -4.38 10.59
CA GLY A 177 14.74 -5.41 10.11
C GLY A 177 13.63 -4.88 9.18
N VAL A 178 13.55 -3.58 8.97
CA VAL A 178 12.60 -2.93 8.04
C VAL A 178 13.22 -2.86 6.65
N VAL A 179 12.42 -3.19 5.62
CA VAL A 179 12.79 -3.02 4.22
C VAL A 179 11.86 -2.02 3.58
N LYS A 180 12.41 -1.08 2.83
CA LYS A 180 11.65 -0.04 2.13
C LYS A 180 12.07 0.08 0.66
N GLU A 181 11.14 0.50 -0.18
CA GLU A 181 11.45 0.84 -1.57
C GLU A 181 12.27 2.14 -1.63
N ARG A 182 13.14 2.24 -2.62
CA ARG A 182 14.10 3.35 -2.79
C ARG A 182 13.47 4.74 -2.71
N GLY A 183 12.37 4.98 -3.43
CA GLY A 183 11.70 6.29 -3.41
C GLY A 183 11.11 6.62 -2.05
N VAL A 184 10.60 5.61 -1.33
CA VAL A 184 10.11 5.74 0.05
C VAL A 184 11.25 6.07 1.01
N VAL A 185 12.40 5.38 0.89
CA VAL A 185 13.61 5.66 1.69
C VAL A 185 14.05 7.12 1.54
N HIS A 186 14.11 7.61 0.30
CA HIS A 186 14.53 8.99 0.03
C HIS A 186 13.51 10.02 0.53
N ARG A 187 12.21 9.75 0.41
CA ARG A 187 11.15 10.64 0.90
C ARG A 187 11.14 10.76 2.42
N GLU A 188 11.32 9.64 3.12
CA GLU A 188 11.33 9.62 4.58
C GLU A 188 12.70 9.99 5.19
N GLY A 189 13.76 10.08 4.37
CA GLY A 189 15.12 10.29 4.84
C GLY A 189 15.66 9.12 5.66
N ALA A 190 15.17 7.89 5.41
CA ALA A 190 15.60 6.72 6.15
C ALA A 190 17.06 6.34 5.83
N LEU A 191 17.83 5.99 6.85
CA LEU A 191 19.22 5.55 6.68
C LEU A 191 19.27 4.17 6.03
N HIS A 192 20.17 3.98 5.08
CA HIS A 192 20.37 2.70 4.39
C HIS A 192 21.84 2.53 3.99
N ALA A 193 22.30 1.29 3.90
CA ALA A 193 23.66 0.99 3.46
C ALA A 193 23.77 1.06 1.94
N THR A 194 24.88 1.62 1.45
CA THR A 194 25.24 1.60 0.03
C THR A 194 26.63 1.00 -0.15
N SER A 195 26.85 0.30 -1.25
CA SER A 195 28.18 -0.20 -1.64
C SER A 195 28.61 0.43 -2.95
N HIS A 196 29.86 0.88 -3.01
CA HIS A 196 30.47 1.40 -4.23
C HIS A 196 31.56 0.45 -4.70
N VAL A 197 31.53 0.05 -5.96
CA VAL A 197 32.56 -0.77 -6.59
C VAL A 197 33.31 0.06 -7.60
N TRP A 198 34.62 0.19 -7.41
CA TRP A 198 35.52 0.89 -8.31
C TRP A 198 36.23 -0.11 -9.21
N PHE A 199 36.09 0.03 -10.53
CA PHE A 199 36.89 -0.72 -11.49
C PHE A 199 38.09 0.12 -11.90
N ALA A 200 39.30 -0.29 -11.51
CA ALA A 200 40.53 0.31 -11.99
C ALA A 200 41.13 -0.56 -13.13
N ARG A 201 41.39 0.05 -14.30
CA ARG A 201 42.23 -0.59 -15.28
C ARG A 201 43.71 -0.40 -14.89
N PRO A 202 44.55 -1.45 -14.89
CA PRO A 202 45.99 -1.27 -14.77
C PRO A 202 46.44 -0.36 -15.90
N ASN A 203 47.20 0.69 -15.59
CA ASN A 203 47.87 1.46 -16.62
C ASN A 203 48.86 0.53 -17.31
N GLU A 204 48.67 0.23 -18.61
CA GLU A 204 49.72 -0.29 -19.43
C GLU A 204 50.83 0.76 -19.44
N LYS A 205 51.93 0.48 -18.73
CA LYS A 205 53.14 1.23 -18.88
C LYS A 205 53.58 1.02 -20.30
N SER A 206 53.46 2.06 -21.12
CA SER A 206 54.15 2.12 -22.41
C SER A 206 55.62 1.91 -22.15
N GLY A 207 56.15 0.76 -22.62
CA GLY A 207 57.55 0.46 -22.73
C GLY A 207 58.20 1.33 -23.78
#